data_b427387534ead822aa69f96306cd3bc2
#
_entry.id   b427387534ead822aa69f96306cd3bc2
#
_cell.length_a   1.000
_cell.length_b   1.000
_cell.length_c   1.000
_cell.angle_alpha   90.00
_cell.angle_beta   90.00
_cell.angle_gamma   90.00
#
_symmetry.space_group_name_H-M   'P 1'
#
loop_
_entity.id
_entity.type
_entity.pdbx_description
1 polymer ?
#
loop_
_entity_poly.entity_id
_entity_poly.type
_entity_poly.pdbx_seq_one_letter_code
_entity_poly.pdbx_strand_id
1 'polypeptide(L)'
;MCIRDRIEDNPKMILKEKKNCSMGVAMQMVADGRADAMISAGSTAALVMGGTLIVKRIKGVKRPSLTPVMPGLNNMYILLDGGANVDCRPDMLRQFAVMGSVYMNKIMGVDNPKVGLLNVGAEEEKGRELEQETYALLKNSTLNFTGNVEARNAALGEVDVVVTDGFTGNIYLKTVEGMGKFMKASLKKIFFRNLGTKIGAMFTMKGIKEISKQMDYRETGGSPVSYTHLTLPTKLEV
;
A
#
# COMPACT_ATOMS: atom_id res chain seq x y z
N MET A 1 3.86 32.44 10.35
CA MET A 1 4.71 31.50 11.09
C MET A 1 4.12 30.11 10.90
N CYS A 2 4.78 29.25 10.12
CA CYS A 2 4.28 27.89 9.88
C CYS A 2 4.48 27.07 11.16
N ILE A 3 3.42 26.58 11.77
CA ILE A 3 3.49 25.70 12.93
C ILE A 3 3.93 24.33 12.40
N ARG A 4 5.11 23.86 12.81
CA ARG A 4 5.59 22.51 12.43
C ARG A 4 4.72 21.46 13.11
N ASP A 5 4.11 20.60 12.31
CA ASP A 5 3.53 19.35 12.75
C ASP A 5 4.65 18.39 13.14
N ARG A 6 4.51 17.70 14.27
CA ARG A 6 5.40 16.63 14.71
C ARG A 6 4.72 15.29 14.41
N ILE A 7 5.51 14.26 14.09
CA ILE A 7 5.01 12.89 13.85
C ILE A 7 4.23 12.37 15.08
N GLU A 8 4.60 12.85 16.27
CA GLU A 8 4.02 12.49 17.56
C GLU A 8 2.72 13.26 17.90
N ASP A 9 2.37 14.27 17.12
CA ASP A 9 1.15 15.06 17.37
C ASP A 9 -0.10 14.20 17.16
N ASN A 10 -1.09 14.38 18.04
CA ASN A 10 -2.37 13.70 17.88
C ASN A 10 -3.03 14.14 16.55
N PRO A 11 -3.35 13.20 15.63
CA PRO A 11 -3.92 13.53 14.32
C PRO A 11 -5.17 14.41 14.38
N LYS A 12 -5.99 14.25 15.43
CA LYS A 12 -7.20 15.08 15.65
C LYS A 12 -6.89 16.55 15.92
N MET A 13 -5.74 16.84 16.57
CA MET A 13 -5.31 18.21 16.85
C MET A 13 -4.85 18.94 15.59
N ILE A 14 -4.23 18.25 14.65
CA ILE A 14 -3.76 18.83 13.39
C ILE A 14 -4.92 19.48 12.64
N LEU A 15 -6.09 18.86 12.64
CA LEU A 15 -7.27 19.36 11.92
C LEU A 15 -8.04 20.45 12.69
N LYS A 16 -8.04 20.42 14.02
CA LYS A 16 -8.82 21.35 14.85
C LYS A 16 -8.01 22.55 15.33
N GLU A 17 -6.82 22.31 15.86
CA GLU A 17 -6.02 23.31 16.58
C GLU A 17 -4.85 23.84 15.76
N LYS A 18 -4.30 23.01 14.85
CA LYS A 18 -3.14 23.34 14.01
C LYS A 18 -3.50 23.53 12.53
N LYS A 19 -4.61 24.20 12.23
CA LYS A 19 -5.08 24.44 10.85
C LYS A 19 -4.02 25.05 9.93
N ASN A 20 -3.09 25.81 10.49
CA ASN A 20 -1.99 26.46 9.76
C ASN A 20 -0.69 25.65 9.78
N CYS A 21 -0.71 24.36 10.13
CA CYS A 21 0.46 23.49 9.96
C CYS A 21 0.71 23.21 8.48
N SER A 22 1.95 22.86 8.13
CA SER A 22 2.35 22.64 6.74
C SER A 22 1.48 21.61 6.02
N MET A 23 1.14 20.51 6.69
CA MET A 23 0.27 19.47 6.14
C MET A 23 -1.17 19.96 5.91
N GLY A 24 -1.75 20.68 6.88
CA GLY A 24 -3.10 21.23 6.74
C GLY A 24 -3.21 22.25 5.61
N VAL A 25 -2.22 23.13 5.47
CA VAL A 25 -2.16 24.12 4.38
C VAL A 25 -2.02 23.43 3.03
N ALA A 26 -1.13 22.44 2.92
CA ALA A 26 -0.93 21.69 1.66
C ALA A 26 -2.20 20.93 1.24
N MET A 27 -2.91 20.29 2.17
CA MET A 27 -4.19 19.64 1.90
C MET A 27 -5.26 20.63 1.45
N GLN A 28 -5.31 21.83 2.07
CA GLN A 28 -6.25 22.86 1.67
C GLN A 28 -5.96 23.37 0.25
N MET A 29 -4.67 23.51 -0.11
CA MET A 29 -4.30 23.89 -1.48
C MET A 29 -4.80 22.89 -2.52
N VAL A 30 -4.71 21.59 -2.22
CA VAL A 30 -5.28 20.55 -3.11
C VAL A 30 -6.81 20.65 -3.14
N ALA A 31 -7.46 20.82 -1.99
CA ALA A 31 -8.92 20.94 -1.92
C ALA A 31 -9.47 22.16 -2.68
N ASP A 32 -8.71 23.26 -2.69
CA ASP A 32 -9.04 24.51 -3.39
C ASP A 32 -8.66 24.49 -4.90
N GLY A 33 -8.06 23.39 -5.39
CA GLY A 33 -7.58 23.30 -6.79
C GLY A 33 -6.35 24.17 -7.09
N ARG A 34 -5.62 24.62 -6.06
CA ARG A 34 -4.37 25.40 -6.18
C ARG A 34 -3.12 24.51 -6.30
N ALA A 35 -3.28 23.22 -6.12
CA ALA A 35 -2.27 22.20 -6.33
C ALA A 35 -2.94 20.92 -6.81
N ASP A 36 -2.27 20.21 -7.72
CA ASP A 36 -2.79 18.94 -8.27
C ASP A 36 -2.62 17.76 -7.32
N ALA A 37 -1.60 17.80 -6.46
CA ALA A 37 -1.30 16.78 -5.47
C ALA A 37 -0.47 17.33 -4.32
N MET A 38 -0.38 16.57 -3.23
CA MET A 38 0.56 16.83 -2.14
C MET A 38 1.34 15.58 -1.77
N ILE A 39 2.58 15.77 -1.36
CA ILE A 39 3.45 14.72 -0.84
C ILE A 39 3.86 15.08 0.58
N SER A 40 3.82 14.13 1.49
CA SER A 40 4.22 14.34 2.88
C SER A 40 4.97 13.13 3.42
N ALA A 41 6.05 13.40 4.19
CA ALA A 41 6.76 12.41 4.99
C ALA A 41 6.31 12.44 6.47
N GLY A 42 5.19 13.09 6.76
CA GLY A 42 4.65 13.21 8.11
C GLY A 42 3.85 12.00 8.58
N SER A 43 3.02 12.21 9.62
CA SER A 43 2.19 11.14 10.18
C SER A 43 1.17 10.59 9.18
N THR A 44 1.23 9.29 8.91
CA THR A 44 0.26 8.60 8.03
C THR A 44 -1.17 8.76 8.53
N ALA A 45 -1.39 8.68 9.86
CA ALA A 45 -2.72 8.85 10.45
C ALA A 45 -3.28 10.26 10.20
N ALA A 46 -2.44 11.30 10.28
CA ALA A 46 -2.83 12.67 9.97
C ALA A 46 -3.13 12.84 8.47
N LEU A 47 -2.36 12.21 7.59
CA LEU A 47 -2.60 12.18 6.14
C LEU A 47 -3.95 11.55 5.79
N VAL A 48 -4.24 10.36 6.33
CA VAL A 48 -5.51 9.65 6.12
C VAL A 48 -6.69 10.49 6.61
N MET A 49 -6.56 11.07 7.80
CA MET A 49 -7.61 11.89 8.40
C MET A 49 -7.83 13.19 7.61
N GLY A 50 -6.78 13.90 7.27
CA GLY A 50 -6.85 15.14 6.50
C GLY A 50 -7.31 14.91 5.06
N GLY A 51 -6.84 13.85 4.41
CA GLY A 51 -7.34 13.42 3.11
C GLY A 51 -8.85 13.15 3.12
N THR A 52 -9.34 12.54 4.20
CA THR A 52 -10.78 12.26 4.35
C THR A 52 -11.62 13.51 4.63
N LEU A 53 -11.13 14.44 5.47
CA LEU A 53 -11.93 15.55 6.00
C LEU A 53 -11.73 16.87 5.22
N ILE A 54 -10.52 17.14 4.72
CA ILE A 54 -10.18 18.37 4.00
C ILE A 54 -10.31 18.15 2.50
N VAL A 55 -9.53 17.19 1.94
CA VAL A 55 -9.52 16.92 0.50
C VAL A 55 -10.80 16.22 0.06
N LYS A 56 -11.41 15.46 0.96
CA LYS A 56 -12.61 14.64 0.80
C LYS A 56 -12.33 13.36 -0.03
N ARG A 57 -13.30 12.48 -0.06
CA ARG A 57 -13.23 11.19 -0.76
C ARG A 57 -13.95 11.28 -2.10
N ILE A 58 -13.56 10.44 -3.05
CA ILE A 58 -14.32 10.21 -4.27
C ILE A 58 -15.74 9.74 -3.89
N LYS A 59 -16.76 10.23 -4.60
CA LYS A 59 -18.15 9.82 -4.38
C LYS A 59 -18.27 8.29 -4.51
N GLY A 60 -18.85 7.65 -3.51
CA GLY A 60 -19.00 6.19 -3.45
C GLY A 60 -17.88 5.47 -2.68
N VAL A 61 -16.68 6.04 -2.54
CA VAL A 61 -15.60 5.46 -1.75
C VAL A 61 -15.84 5.67 -0.26
N LYS A 62 -15.96 4.60 0.51
CA LYS A 62 -16.28 4.63 1.96
C LYS A 62 -15.08 5.02 2.81
N ARG A 63 -13.90 4.51 2.47
CA ARG A 63 -12.64 4.75 3.20
C ARG A 63 -11.45 4.88 2.25
N PRO A 64 -10.50 5.78 2.53
CA PRO A 64 -9.20 5.76 1.86
C PRO A 64 -8.43 4.53 2.31
N SER A 65 -7.55 4.02 1.46
CA SER A 65 -6.63 2.93 1.77
C SER A 65 -5.19 3.41 1.66
N LEU A 66 -4.31 2.87 2.47
CA LEU A 66 -2.87 3.00 2.28
C LEU A 66 -2.42 1.90 1.31
N THR A 67 -1.85 2.30 0.18
CA THR A 67 -1.57 1.39 -0.94
C THR A 67 -0.07 1.32 -1.24
N PRO A 68 0.73 0.64 -0.41
CA PRO A 68 2.15 0.43 -0.72
C PRO A 68 2.31 -0.46 -1.94
N VAL A 69 3.26 -0.08 -2.81
CA VAL A 69 3.76 -0.94 -3.88
C VAL A 69 4.81 -1.87 -3.29
N MET A 70 4.62 -3.17 -3.47
CA MET A 70 5.43 -4.23 -2.87
C MET A 70 6.28 -4.92 -3.92
N PRO A 71 7.53 -5.29 -3.59
CA PRO A 71 8.36 -6.08 -4.51
C PRO A 71 7.89 -7.54 -4.54
N GLY A 72 7.64 -8.04 -5.73
CA GLY A 72 7.45 -9.48 -6.00
C GLY A 72 8.64 -10.07 -6.75
N LEU A 73 8.69 -11.38 -6.84
CA LEU A 73 9.80 -12.09 -7.49
C LEU A 73 9.95 -11.70 -8.97
N ASN A 74 8.84 -11.60 -9.71
CA ASN A 74 8.82 -11.34 -11.14
C ASN A 74 8.20 -9.98 -11.49
N ASN A 75 7.37 -9.42 -10.64
CA ASN A 75 6.61 -8.19 -10.85
C ASN A 75 6.40 -7.45 -9.53
N MET A 76 5.97 -6.19 -9.63
CA MET A 76 5.48 -5.45 -8.47
C MET A 76 4.01 -5.77 -8.27
N TYR A 77 3.58 -5.83 -7.02
CA TYR A 77 2.17 -5.93 -6.64
C TYR A 77 1.83 -4.84 -5.62
N ILE A 78 0.54 -4.61 -5.39
CA ILE A 78 0.10 -3.63 -4.39
C ILE A 78 -0.67 -4.30 -3.27
N LEU A 79 -0.55 -3.73 -2.08
CA LEU A 79 -1.24 -4.17 -0.88
C LEU A 79 -2.31 -3.12 -0.48
N LEU A 80 -3.54 -3.53 -0.33
CA LEU A 80 -4.67 -2.72 0.16
C LEU A 80 -5.43 -3.49 1.24
N ASP A 81 -5.44 -3.02 2.45
CA ASP A 81 -4.97 -1.79 3.06
C ASP A 81 -3.65 -2.02 3.82
N GLY A 82 -2.67 -1.13 3.64
CA GLY A 82 -1.37 -1.19 4.32
C GLY A 82 -1.36 -0.59 5.73
N GLY A 83 -2.52 -0.24 6.31
CA GLY A 83 -2.60 0.24 7.69
C GLY A 83 -3.41 1.52 7.96
N ALA A 84 -4.25 1.96 7.03
CA ALA A 84 -5.13 3.11 7.25
C ALA A 84 -6.40 2.75 8.03
N ASN A 85 -6.91 1.53 7.87
CA ASN A 85 -8.16 1.07 8.48
C ASN A 85 -7.95 -0.26 9.21
N VAL A 86 -7.80 -0.20 10.52
CA VAL A 86 -7.56 -1.38 11.37
C VAL A 86 -8.75 -2.33 11.32
N ASP A 87 -9.97 -1.77 11.48
CA ASP A 87 -11.22 -2.51 11.41
C ASP A 87 -11.90 -2.24 10.07
N CYS A 88 -12.13 -3.31 9.31
CA CYS A 88 -12.79 -3.25 8.02
C CYS A 88 -14.08 -4.08 8.02
N ARG A 89 -14.95 -3.77 7.07
CA ARG A 89 -16.13 -4.57 6.72
C ARG A 89 -15.93 -5.15 5.32
N PRO A 90 -16.62 -6.23 4.97
CA PRO A 90 -16.47 -6.90 3.67
C PRO A 90 -16.67 -5.96 2.47
N ASP A 91 -17.61 -5.04 2.56
CA ASP A 91 -17.88 -4.04 1.53
C ASP A 91 -16.74 -3.03 1.34
N MET A 92 -15.94 -2.78 2.39
CA MET A 92 -14.73 -1.96 2.28
C MET A 92 -13.60 -2.71 1.57
N LEU A 93 -13.38 -3.98 1.91
CA LEU A 93 -12.37 -4.81 1.24
C LEU A 93 -12.71 -4.97 -0.24
N ARG A 94 -14.00 -5.15 -0.59
CA ARG A 94 -14.43 -5.14 -1.99
C ARG A 94 -14.08 -3.82 -2.69
N GLN A 95 -14.27 -2.68 -2.04
CA GLN A 95 -13.87 -1.39 -2.62
C GLN A 95 -12.35 -1.27 -2.78
N PHE A 96 -11.57 -1.77 -1.82
CA PHE A 96 -10.11 -1.81 -1.94
C PHE A 96 -9.67 -2.67 -3.14
N ALA A 97 -10.33 -3.81 -3.37
CA ALA A 97 -10.09 -4.64 -4.55
C ALA A 97 -10.31 -3.87 -5.86
N VAL A 98 -11.43 -3.15 -5.97
CA VAL A 98 -11.72 -2.30 -7.14
C VAL A 98 -10.67 -1.19 -7.30
N MET A 99 -10.35 -0.48 -6.22
CA MET A 99 -9.34 0.59 -6.24
C MET A 99 -7.97 0.05 -6.67
N GLY A 100 -7.57 -1.09 -6.14
CA GLY A 100 -6.32 -1.76 -6.49
C GLY A 100 -6.27 -2.19 -7.94
N SER A 101 -7.34 -2.81 -8.43
CA SER A 101 -7.45 -3.23 -9.83
C SER A 101 -7.33 -2.04 -10.79
N VAL A 102 -8.00 -0.93 -10.49
CA VAL A 102 -7.90 0.29 -11.30
C VAL A 102 -6.49 0.88 -11.25
N TYR A 103 -5.86 0.91 -10.06
CA TYR A 103 -4.48 1.40 -9.90
C TYR A 103 -3.50 0.57 -10.73
N MET A 104 -3.53 -0.76 -10.60
CA MET A 104 -2.66 -1.65 -11.36
C MET A 104 -2.88 -1.50 -12.87
N ASN A 105 -4.12 -1.37 -13.32
CA ASN A 105 -4.41 -1.18 -14.73
C ASN A 105 -3.98 0.21 -15.24
N LYS A 106 -4.40 1.30 -14.60
CA LYS A 106 -4.20 2.66 -15.11
C LYS A 106 -2.82 3.25 -14.84
N ILE A 107 -2.21 2.88 -13.73
CA ILE A 107 -0.92 3.46 -13.28
C ILE A 107 0.24 2.51 -13.57
N MET A 108 0.05 1.22 -13.30
CA MET A 108 1.12 0.22 -13.48
C MET A 108 1.08 -0.45 -14.86
N GLY A 109 0.02 -0.24 -15.66
CA GLY A 109 -0.11 -0.79 -17.00
C GLY A 109 -0.37 -2.29 -17.07
N VAL A 110 -0.89 -2.88 -16.00
CA VAL A 110 -1.23 -4.32 -15.95
C VAL A 110 -2.65 -4.52 -16.45
N ASP A 111 -2.79 -5.18 -17.59
CA ASP A 111 -4.10 -5.53 -18.12
C ASP A 111 -4.76 -6.64 -17.29
N ASN A 112 -6.04 -6.42 -16.91
CA ASN A 112 -6.85 -7.38 -16.16
C ASN A 112 -6.13 -7.94 -14.92
N PRO A 113 -5.70 -7.09 -13.96
CA PRO A 113 -4.85 -7.48 -12.85
C PRO A 113 -5.52 -8.52 -11.96
N LYS A 114 -4.75 -9.51 -11.54
CA LYS A 114 -5.19 -10.58 -10.63
C LYS A 114 -5.37 -10.04 -9.23
N VAL A 115 -6.55 -10.23 -8.67
CA VAL A 115 -6.92 -9.81 -7.32
C VAL A 115 -6.97 -11.02 -6.41
N GLY A 116 -6.19 -11.01 -5.32
CA GLY A 116 -6.21 -12.03 -4.27
C GLY A 116 -6.63 -11.45 -2.92
N LEU A 117 -7.40 -12.22 -2.16
CA LEU A 117 -7.74 -11.90 -0.78
C LEU A 117 -6.71 -12.52 0.16
N LEU A 118 -5.97 -11.72 0.91
CA LEU A 118 -4.96 -12.22 1.86
C LEU A 118 -5.63 -13.04 2.96
N ASN A 119 -5.18 -14.29 3.10
CA ASN A 119 -5.81 -15.23 4.02
C ASN A 119 -4.77 -16.21 4.61
N VAL A 120 -5.20 -17.00 5.58
CA VAL A 120 -4.40 -18.03 6.27
C VAL A 120 -4.27 -19.33 5.46
N GLY A 121 -5.05 -19.50 4.40
CA GLY A 121 -5.06 -20.64 3.48
C GLY A 121 -5.74 -20.28 2.18
N ALA A 122 -5.57 -21.10 1.16
CA ALA A 122 -6.08 -20.86 -0.18
C ALA A 122 -7.56 -21.29 -0.36
N GLU A 123 -8.08 -22.16 0.52
CA GLU A 123 -9.42 -22.69 0.41
C GLU A 123 -10.49 -21.62 0.70
N GLU A 124 -11.63 -21.72 0.03
CA GLU A 124 -12.71 -20.73 0.07
C GLU A 124 -13.25 -20.46 1.49
N GLU A 125 -13.34 -21.50 2.31
CA GLU A 125 -13.89 -21.45 3.67
C GLU A 125 -12.90 -20.93 4.73
N LYS A 126 -11.65 -20.66 4.36
CA LYS A 126 -10.64 -20.16 5.31
C LYS A 126 -10.87 -18.71 5.71
N GLY A 127 -10.29 -18.38 6.86
CA GLY A 127 -10.30 -17.03 7.43
C GLY A 127 -11.43 -16.81 8.42
N ARG A 128 -11.51 -15.57 8.89
CA ARG A 128 -12.57 -15.07 9.78
C ARG A 128 -13.82 -14.78 8.95
N GLU A 129 -14.90 -14.44 9.60
CA GLU A 129 -16.14 -13.99 8.97
C GLU A 129 -15.90 -12.86 7.94
N LEU A 130 -15.00 -11.92 8.28
CA LEU A 130 -14.60 -10.83 7.38
C LEU A 130 -14.09 -11.34 6.02
N GLU A 131 -13.15 -12.30 6.03
CA GLU A 131 -12.58 -12.85 4.81
C GLU A 131 -13.59 -13.69 4.04
N GLN A 132 -14.38 -14.51 4.72
CA GLN A 132 -15.38 -15.37 4.09
C GLN A 132 -16.48 -14.55 3.39
N GLU A 133 -17.02 -13.53 4.05
CA GLU A 133 -18.00 -12.62 3.43
C GLU A 133 -17.37 -11.81 2.28
N THR A 134 -16.13 -11.35 2.44
CA THR A 134 -15.40 -10.63 1.38
C THR A 134 -15.17 -11.54 0.18
N TYR A 135 -14.79 -12.80 0.41
CA TYR A 135 -14.60 -13.78 -0.66
C TYR A 135 -15.86 -13.93 -1.51
N ALA A 136 -17.02 -14.09 -0.87
CA ALA A 136 -18.31 -14.19 -1.56
C ALA A 136 -18.63 -12.94 -2.40
N LEU A 137 -18.32 -11.74 -1.87
CA LEU A 137 -18.51 -10.48 -2.59
C LEU A 137 -17.56 -10.33 -3.79
N LEU A 138 -16.31 -10.77 -3.66
CA LEU A 138 -15.31 -10.68 -4.75
C LEU A 138 -15.57 -11.73 -5.83
N LYS A 139 -15.95 -12.94 -5.46
CA LYS A 139 -16.31 -14.03 -6.38
C LYS A 139 -17.47 -13.65 -7.32
N ASN A 140 -18.43 -12.86 -6.82
CA ASN A 140 -19.56 -12.37 -7.57
C ASN A 140 -19.32 -10.98 -8.24
N SER A 141 -18.09 -10.49 -8.25
CA SER A 141 -17.73 -9.22 -8.88
C SER A 141 -17.23 -9.41 -10.32
N THR A 142 -17.04 -8.29 -11.04
CA THR A 142 -16.45 -8.28 -12.38
C THR A 142 -14.91 -8.26 -12.37
N LEU A 143 -14.29 -8.30 -11.18
CA LEU A 143 -12.85 -8.30 -11.02
C LEU A 143 -12.25 -9.66 -11.41
N ASN A 144 -11.00 -9.66 -11.85
CA ASN A 144 -10.23 -10.87 -12.04
C ASN A 144 -9.79 -11.44 -10.67
N PHE A 145 -10.78 -11.88 -9.89
CA PHE A 145 -10.56 -12.43 -8.56
C PHE A 145 -10.07 -13.87 -8.66
N THR A 146 -8.90 -14.15 -8.11
CA THR A 146 -8.23 -15.45 -8.17
C THR A 146 -8.41 -16.29 -6.90
N GLY A 147 -9.15 -15.78 -5.89
CA GLY A 147 -9.39 -16.48 -4.64
C GLY A 147 -8.53 -15.95 -3.48
N ASN A 148 -8.45 -16.77 -2.42
CA ASN A 148 -7.56 -16.50 -1.30
C ASN A 148 -6.10 -16.67 -1.71
N VAL A 149 -5.22 -15.84 -1.15
CA VAL A 149 -3.77 -15.91 -1.32
C VAL A 149 -3.08 -15.91 0.03
N GLU A 150 -2.15 -16.82 0.23
CA GLU A 150 -1.28 -16.79 1.41
C GLU A 150 -0.19 -15.73 1.26
N ALA A 151 0.23 -15.14 2.38
CA ALA A 151 1.25 -14.09 2.42
C ALA A 151 2.56 -14.46 1.70
N ARG A 152 2.98 -15.73 1.79
CA ARG A 152 4.18 -16.23 1.09
C ARG A 152 4.06 -16.21 -0.43
N ASN A 153 2.87 -16.51 -0.95
CA ASN A 153 2.59 -16.64 -2.37
C ASN A 153 2.40 -15.28 -3.05
N ALA A 154 1.89 -14.29 -2.32
CA ALA A 154 1.80 -12.91 -2.80
C ALA A 154 3.17 -12.36 -3.25
N ALA A 155 4.22 -12.58 -2.46
CA ALA A 155 5.58 -12.18 -2.82
C ALA A 155 6.19 -12.97 -4.00
N LEU A 156 5.65 -14.14 -4.33
CA LEU A 156 6.07 -14.95 -5.48
C LEU A 156 5.42 -14.51 -6.80
N GLY A 157 4.48 -13.56 -6.76
CA GLY A 157 3.86 -12.97 -7.96
C GLY A 157 2.61 -13.71 -8.43
N GLU A 158 1.90 -14.40 -7.55
CA GLU A 158 0.64 -15.08 -7.90
C GLU A 158 -0.48 -14.08 -8.20
N VAL A 159 -0.44 -12.90 -7.57
CA VAL A 159 -1.44 -11.84 -7.70
C VAL A 159 -0.79 -10.47 -7.88
N ASP A 160 -1.53 -9.53 -8.47
CA ASP A 160 -1.10 -8.15 -8.70
C ASP A 160 -1.66 -7.21 -7.63
N VAL A 161 -2.80 -7.57 -7.04
CA VAL A 161 -3.50 -6.82 -6.00
C VAL A 161 -3.76 -7.75 -4.81
N VAL A 162 -3.20 -7.43 -3.67
CA VAL A 162 -3.43 -8.12 -2.40
C VAL A 162 -4.38 -7.30 -1.55
N VAL A 163 -5.55 -7.85 -1.24
CA VAL A 163 -6.60 -7.17 -0.45
C VAL A 163 -6.63 -7.72 0.96
N THR A 164 -6.67 -6.83 1.95
CA THR A 164 -6.75 -7.19 3.37
C THR A 164 -7.24 -6.02 4.22
N ASP A 165 -7.55 -6.26 5.50
CA ASP A 165 -7.72 -5.18 6.48
C ASP A 165 -6.38 -4.49 6.82
N GLY A 166 -6.44 -3.27 7.34
CA GLY A 166 -5.23 -2.51 7.64
C GLY A 166 -4.42 -3.05 8.81
N PHE A 167 -5.00 -3.84 9.71
CA PHE A 167 -4.24 -4.49 10.79
C PHE A 167 -3.33 -5.58 10.21
N THR A 168 -3.91 -6.52 9.50
CA THR A 168 -3.19 -7.62 8.85
C THR A 168 -2.20 -7.09 7.82
N GLY A 169 -2.62 -6.11 7.00
CA GLY A 169 -1.79 -5.51 5.98
C GLY A 169 -0.58 -4.76 6.54
N ASN A 170 -0.73 -4.04 7.65
CA ASN A 170 0.40 -3.36 8.29
C ASN A 170 1.40 -4.36 8.88
N ILE A 171 0.93 -5.45 9.49
CA ILE A 171 1.81 -6.52 9.98
C ILE A 171 2.58 -7.14 8.82
N TYR A 172 1.87 -7.48 7.72
CA TYR A 172 2.49 -8.03 6.51
C TYR A 172 3.55 -7.08 5.93
N LEU A 173 3.21 -5.81 5.73
CA LEU A 173 4.11 -4.76 5.23
C LEU A 173 5.38 -4.67 6.09
N LYS A 174 5.22 -4.54 7.42
CA LYS A 174 6.35 -4.42 8.36
C LYS A 174 7.21 -5.69 8.41
N THR A 175 6.61 -6.85 8.23
CA THR A 175 7.34 -8.13 8.14
C THR A 175 8.21 -8.16 6.89
N VAL A 176 7.66 -7.81 5.73
CA VAL A 176 8.42 -7.76 4.46
C VAL A 176 9.55 -6.73 4.53
N GLU A 177 9.28 -5.51 5.05
CA GLU A 177 10.32 -4.50 5.29
C GLU A 177 11.43 -5.01 6.22
N GLY A 178 11.06 -5.70 7.29
CA GLY A 178 11.99 -6.29 8.26
C GLY A 178 12.86 -7.38 7.65
N MET A 179 12.25 -8.28 6.87
CA MET A 179 12.96 -9.34 6.16
C MET A 179 13.93 -8.79 5.11
N GLY A 180 13.54 -7.74 4.38
CA GLY A 180 14.45 -7.05 3.45
C GLY A 180 15.69 -6.48 4.14
N LYS A 181 15.51 -5.83 5.29
CA LYS A 181 16.63 -5.32 6.11
C LYS A 181 17.51 -6.46 6.63
N PHE A 182 16.90 -7.53 7.12
CA PHE A 182 17.61 -8.73 7.61
C PHE A 182 18.44 -9.37 6.50
N MET A 183 17.86 -9.61 5.33
CA MET A 183 18.56 -10.19 4.18
C MET A 183 19.74 -9.32 3.74
N LYS A 184 19.54 -8.00 3.63
CA LYS A 184 20.60 -7.05 3.27
C LYS A 184 21.78 -7.09 4.26
N ALA A 185 21.47 -7.11 5.57
CA ALA A 185 22.49 -7.21 6.62
C ALA A 185 23.23 -8.55 6.58
N SER A 186 22.50 -9.66 6.37
CA SER A 186 23.07 -11.01 6.30
C SER A 186 23.98 -11.17 5.07
N LEU A 187 23.55 -10.72 3.90
CA LEU A 187 24.38 -10.73 2.70
C LEU A 187 25.66 -9.90 2.90
N LYS A 188 25.53 -8.70 3.48
CA LYS A 188 26.70 -7.87 3.81
C LYS A 188 27.69 -8.62 4.72
N LYS A 189 27.19 -9.30 5.76
CA LYS A 189 28.02 -10.07 6.68
C LYS A 189 28.75 -11.22 5.98
N ILE A 190 28.08 -11.94 5.06
CA ILE A 190 28.66 -13.02 4.28
C ILE A 190 29.76 -12.50 3.36
N PHE A 191 29.48 -11.46 2.57
CA PHE A 191 30.40 -10.94 1.55
C PHE A 191 31.64 -10.24 2.14
N PHE A 192 31.55 -9.70 3.34
CA PHE A 192 32.68 -9.03 3.99
C PHE A 192 33.40 -9.91 5.03
N ARG A 193 33.15 -11.22 5.04
CA ARG A 193 33.73 -12.15 6.02
C ARG A 193 35.25 -12.33 5.87
N ASN A 194 35.76 -12.47 4.66
CA ASN A 194 37.19 -12.66 4.36
C ASN A 194 37.55 -12.12 2.96
N LEU A 195 38.83 -12.21 2.59
CA LEU A 195 39.32 -11.68 1.31
C LEU A 195 38.70 -12.38 0.10
N GLY A 196 38.54 -13.71 0.16
CA GLY A 196 37.92 -14.50 -0.92
C GLY A 196 36.45 -14.13 -1.15
N THR A 197 35.68 -13.98 -0.06
CA THR A 197 34.26 -13.54 -0.19
C THR A 197 34.12 -12.11 -0.70
N LYS A 198 35.07 -11.21 -0.38
CA LYS A 198 35.10 -9.85 -0.94
C LYS A 198 35.35 -9.86 -2.45
N ILE A 199 36.25 -10.71 -2.93
CA ILE A 199 36.51 -10.88 -4.38
C ILE A 199 35.25 -11.45 -5.05
N GLY A 200 34.63 -12.49 -4.49
CA GLY A 200 33.37 -13.04 -4.99
C GLY A 200 32.23 -12.00 -5.04
N ALA A 201 32.17 -11.13 -4.03
CA ALA A 201 31.21 -10.04 -3.99
C ALA A 201 31.37 -9.06 -5.18
N MET A 202 32.60 -8.81 -5.65
CA MET A 202 32.82 -7.90 -6.79
C MET A 202 32.11 -8.41 -8.05
N PHE A 203 32.08 -9.71 -8.29
CA PHE A 203 31.40 -10.31 -9.46
C PHE A 203 29.87 -10.35 -9.32
N THR A 204 29.34 -10.42 -8.11
CA THR A 204 27.90 -10.51 -7.86
C THR A 204 27.27 -9.17 -7.47
N MET A 205 28.07 -8.13 -7.24
CA MET A 205 27.63 -6.83 -6.71
C MET A 205 26.54 -6.17 -7.56
N LYS A 206 26.60 -6.31 -8.89
CA LYS A 206 25.60 -5.72 -9.79
C LYS A 206 24.21 -6.32 -9.54
N GLY A 207 24.09 -7.64 -9.54
CA GLY A 207 22.81 -8.33 -9.27
C GLY A 207 22.29 -8.06 -7.86
N ILE A 208 23.19 -8.03 -6.84
CA ILE A 208 22.79 -7.70 -5.47
C ILE A 208 22.27 -6.28 -5.35
N LYS A 209 22.86 -5.32 -6.07
CA LYS A 209 22.36 -3.94 -6.10
C LYS A 209 20.97 -3.87 -6.77
N GLU A 210 20.75 -4.60 -7.84
CA GLU A 210 19.45 -4.68 -8.52
C GLU A 210 18.35 -5.22 -7.58
N ILE A 211 18.59 -6.36 -6.92
CA ILE A 211 17.67 -6.90 -5.91
C ILE A 211 17.47 -5.92 -4.75
N SER A 212 18.57 -5.31 -4.25
CA SER A 212 18.50 -4.34 -3.16
C SER A 212 17.67 -3.10 -3.53
N LYS A 213 17.71 -2.70 -4.80
CA LYS A 213 16.92 -1.60 -5.34
C LYS A 213 15.44 -1.96 -5.42
N GLN A 214 15.10 -3.15 -5.92
CA GLN A 214 13.72 -3.65 -5.95
C GLN A 214 13.09 -3.73 -4.54
N MET A 215 13.90 -4.09 -3.53
CA MET A 215 13.45 -4.19 -2.14
C MET A 215 13.49 -2.87 -1.38
N ASP A 216 13.98 -1.79 -1.97
CA ASP A 216 14.03 -0.48 -1.30
C ASP A 216 12.73 0.28 -1.57
N TYR A 217 11.86 0.33 -0.57
CA TYR A 217 10.59 1.07 -0.63
C TYR A 217 10.75 2.56 -0.99
N ARG A 218 11.96 3.13 -0.87
CA ARG A 218 12.26 4.52 -1.27
C ARG A 218 12.34 4.69 -2.79
N GLU A 219 12.61 3.62 -3.52
CA GLU A 219 12.67 3.63 -4.98
C GLU A 219 11.28 3.59 -5.63
N THR A 220 10.29 3.02 -4.95
CA THR A 220 8.92 2.93 -5.44
C THR A 220 8.09 4.20 -5.19
N GLY A 221 8.68 5.20 -4.54
CA GLY A 221 8.02 6.47 -4.25
C GLY A 221 7.08 6.42 -3.05
N GLY A 222 6.17 7.39 -2.99
CA GLY A 222 5.17 7.47 -1.93
C GLY A 222 4.05 6.45 -2.10
N SER A 223 3.44 6.03 -0.99
CA SER A 223 2.21 5.24 -1.03
C SER A 223 1.01 6.18 -1.15
N PRO A 224 0.13 6.03 -2.14
CA PRO A 224 -1.08 6.82 -2.22
C PRO A 224 -2.02 6.48 -1.07
N VAL A 225 -2.55 7.53 -0.42
CA VAL A 225 -3.44 7.41 0.75
C VAL A 225 -4.88 7.72 0.38
N SER A 226 -5.08 8.60 -0.60
CA SER A 226 -6.41 8.99 -1.06
C SER A 226 -6.38 9.30 -2.55
N TYR A 227 -7.38 8.84 -3.26
CA TYR A 227 -7.51 8.98 -4.71
C TYR A 227 -8.41 10.15 -5.11
N THR A 228 -8.48 11.19 -4.29
CA THR A 228 -9.43 12.29 -4.51
C THR A 228 -9.18 13.07 -5.80
N HIS A 229 -8.02 12.91 -6.45
CA HIS A 229 -7.66 13.63 -7.68
C HIS A 229 -6.81 12.81 -8.66
N LEU A 230 -6.73 11.50 -8.57
CA LEU A 230 -6.51 10.76 -9.79
C LEU A 230 -7.80 10.88 -10.59
N THR A 231 -7.75 11.48 -11.76
CA THR A 231 -8.85 11.50 -12.71
C THR A 231 -9.16 10.08 -13.16
N LEU A 232 -9.77 9.32 -12.28
CA LEU A 232 -10.46 8.11 -12.66
C LEU A 232 -11.60 8.54 -13.57
N PRO A 233 -11.80 7.89 -14.72
CA PRO A 233 -12.99 8.16 -15.51
C PRO A 233 -14.20 8.07 -14.59
N THR A 234 -15.08 9.05 -14.69
CA THR A 234 -16.17 9.40 -13.75
C THR A 234 -17.26 8.34 -13.63
N LYS A 235 -17.03 7.12 -14.12
CA LYS A 235 -17.92 5.97 -14.04
C LYS A 235 -17.17 4.77 -13.53
N LEU A 236 -17.08 4.63 -12.20
CA LEU A 236 -17.13 3.34 -11.56
C LEU A 236 -18.59 2.87 -11.66
N GLU A 237 -18.97 2.29 -12.78
CA GLU A 237 -20.18 1.48 -12.86
C GLU A 237 -19.88 0.20 -12.06
N VAL A 238 -20.45 0.15 -10.86
CA VAL A 238 -20.44 -1.00 -9.95
C VAL A 238 -21.63 -1.85 -10.28
#